data_018a83c180ba4917417858e5a083f22b
#
_entry.id   018a83c180ba4917417858e5a083f22b
#
_cell.length_a   1.000
_cell.length_b   1.000
_cell.length_c   1.000
_cell.angle_alpha   90.00
_cell.angle_beta   90.00
_cell.angle_gamma   90.00
#
_symmetry.space_group_name_H-M   'P 1'
#
loop_
_entity.id
_entity.type
_entity.pdbx_description
1 polymer ?
#
loop_
_entity_poly.entity_id
_entity_poly.type
_entity_poly.pdbx_seq_one_letter_code
_entity_poly.pdbx_strand_id
1 'polypeptide(L)'
;MADFSGEITADVWAPTSAFDSGRGGHSVQYIVVHHEAAVGLTAASLSSMWSRMQSQSAHYSVDGDGVIAQHVYESDTAWACGNWTANQSSISIEHANNSTNPWTVSEATLESGAHLVAALLIKYGLGYPRWGGNVRPHSQIVATACPGELAGSQNAHYMDRVCYWYEVMTGTRSTEERGWHTDGKGSWWYQTGATADDYATGWLKVGDGWYYFNESGWMLTGWVFASWGSSDKYWWYFGDDGALQFDKWLEYNNGWYMLMSDGRMATGWQERDGKRYYLDETGRMAAGWLKLDDAWYYLRSDGSCVVDGLYEVGADNICAFDKDGRLLTGDITVTTNDDGYISGVKL
;
A
#
# COMPACT_ATOMS: atom_id res chain seq x y z
N MET A 1 -4.38 12.99 -17.59
CA MET A 1 -5.75 12.45 -17.66
C MET A 1 -6.61 13.47 -18.35
N ALA A 2 -7.48 13.02 -19.27
CA ALA A 2 -8.42 13.89 -19.97
C ALA A 2 -9.33 14.63 -18.95
N ASP A 3 -9.70 15.87 -19.27
CA ASP A 3 -10.59 16.65 -18.42
C ASP A 3 -12.06 16.31 -18.76
N PHE A 4 -12.81 15.82 -17.78
CA PHE A 4 -14.22 15.49 -17.91
C PHE A 4 -15.13 16.43 -17.10
N SER A 5 -14.61 17.59 -16.65
CA SER A 5 -15.35 18.55 -15.84
C SER A 5 -16.45 19.32 -16.61
N GLY A 6 -16.48 19.21 -17.93
CA GLY A 6 -17.43 19.83 -18.80
C GLY A 6 -17.83 18.96 -20.00
N GLU A 7 -17.37 19.30 -21.19
CA GLU A 7 -17.43 18.40 -22.35
C GLU A 7 -16.29 17.37 -22.24
N ILE A 8 -16.53 16.14 -22.73
CA ILE A 8 -15.49 15.11 -22.77
C ILE A 8 -14.41 15.55 -23.74
N THR A 9 -13.21 15.80 -23.20
CA THR A 9 -12.05 16.20 -23.99
C THR A 9 -11.04 15.05 -23.99
N ALA A 10 -10.83 14.43 -25.15
CA ALA A 10 -9.77 13.44 -25.32
C ALA A 10 -8.40 14.14 -25.28
N ASP A 11 -7.37 13.39 -24.81
CA ASP A 11 -6.00 13.88 -24.79
C ASP A 11 -5.47 14.13 -26.22
N VAL A 12 -5.93 13.33 -27.18
CA VAL A 12 -5.47 13.37 -28.59
C VAL A 12 -6.67 13.28 -29.53
N TRP A 13 -6.64 14.11 -30.58
CA TRP A 13 -7.50 13.95 -31.75
C TRP A 13 -6.74 13.21 -32.85
N ALA A 14 -7.17 11.99 -33.20
CA ALA A 14 -6.58 11.13 -34.20
C ALA A 14 -7.64 10.59 -35.17
N PRO A 15 -8.17 11.43 -36.09
CA PRO A 15 -9.34 11.11 -36.89
C PRO A 15 -9.09 9.96 -37.88
N THR A 16 -10.13 9.16 -38.14
CA THR A 16 -10.18 8.17 -39.20
C THR A 16 -11.23 8.58 -40.23
N SER A 17 -11.13 8.09 -41.46
CA SER A 17 -12.13 8.20 -42.51
C SER A 17 -13.14 7.02 -42.56
N ALA A 18 -12.98 6.05 -41.67
CA ALA A 18 -13.82 4.85 -41.59
C ALA A 18 -15.01 5.08 -40.64
N PHE A 19 -16.01 5.85 -41.07
CA PHE A 19 -17.23 6.10 -40.31
C PHE A 19 -18.33 6.61 -41.26
N ASP A 20 -19.60 6.60 -40.78
CA ASP A 20 -20.72 7.26 -41.46
C ASP A 20 -21.13 8.50 -40.69
N SER A 21 -21.47 9.58 -41.47
CA SER A 21 -21.93 10.81 -40.88
C SER A 21 -23.33 10.64 -40.27
N GLY A 22 -23.48 11.10 -39.04
CA GLY A 22 -24.71 11.00 -38.28
C GLY A 22 -24.97 9.59 -37.74
N ARG A 23 -26.09 9.41 -37.05
CA ARG A 23 -26.49 8.15 -36.38
C ARG A 23 -27.78 7.54 -36.95
N GLY A 24 -28.16 7.90 -38.19
CA GLY A 24 -29.36 7.33 -38.83
C GLY A 24 -30.66 7.52 -38.03
N GLY A 25 -30.75 8.55 -37.20
CA GLY A 25 -31.90 8.84 -36.34
C GLY A 25 -31.88 8.13 -34.96
N HIS A 26 -30.83 7.39 -34.65
CA HIS A 26 -30.67 6.71 -33.36
C HIS A 26 -29.97 7.63 -32.34
N SER A 27 -30.37 7.53 -31.08
CA SER A 27 -29.65 8.11 -29.94
C SER A 27 -28.67 7.11 -29.33
N VAL A 28 -27.64 7.58 -28.63
CA VAL A 28 -26.74 6.76 -27.83
C VAL A 28 -27.53 6.13 -26.68
N GLN A 29 -27.49 4.82 -26.54
CA GLN A 29 -28.21 4.03 -25.53
C GLN A 29 -27.28 3.22 -24.61
N TYR A 30 -26.06 2.97 -25.03
CA TYR A 30 -25.06 2.20 -24.26
C TYR A 30 -23.65 2.46 -24.78
N ILE A 31 -22.67 2.12 -23.95
CA ILE A 31 -21.26 2.14 -24.28
C ILE A 31 -20.81 0.71 -24.59
N VAL A 32 -20.02 0.52 -25.64
CA VAL A 32 -19.43 -0.78 -26.00
C VAL A 32 -17.95 -0.78 -25.70
N VAL A 33 -17.55 -1.76 -24.90
CA VAL A 33 -16.16 -1.97 -24.51
C VAL A 33 -15.54 -2.97 -25.46
N HIS A 34 -14.39 -2.58 -26.07
CA HIS A 34 -13.59 -3.38 -26.96
C HIS A 34 -12.15 -3.47 -26.46
N HIS A 35 -11.38 -4.39 -27.03
CA HIS A 35 -9.93 -4.43 -26.95
C HIS A 35 -9.33 -4.51 -28.38
N GLU A 36 -8.16 -3.93 -28.55
CA GLU A 36 -7.50 -3.81 -29.85
C GLU A 36 -7.05 -5.14 -30.47
N ALA A 37 -7.03 -6.22 -29.70
CA ALA A 37 -6.47 -7.52 -30.08
C ALA A 37 -5.04 -7.43 -30.63
N ALA A 38 -4.27 -6.46 -30.14
CA ALA A 38 -2.89 -6.19 -30.49
C ALA A 38 -2.15 -5.49 -29.35
N VAL A 39 -0.83 -5.59 -29.31
CA VAL A 39 0.01 -4.93 -28.32
C VAL A 39 0.85 -3.84 -29.00
N GLY A 40 0.96 -2.67 -28.36
CA GLY A 40 1.83 -1.59 -28.78
C GLY A 40 1.30 -0.74 -29.94
N LEU A 41 -0.01 -0.79 -30.21
CA LEU A 41 -0.63 0.17 -31.15
C LEU A 41 -0.75 1.55 -30.49
N THR A 42 -0.51 2.58 -31.29
CA THR A 42 -0.74 3.97 -30.90
C THR A 42 -2.01 4.51 -31.53
N ALA A 43 -2.58 5.57 -31.01
CA ALA A 43 -3.75 6.24 -31.59
C ALA A 43 -3.55 6.59 -33.08
N ALA A 44 -2.36 7.07 -33.44
CA ALA A 44 -2.02 7.40 -34.83
C ALA A 44 -1.95 6.14 -35.73
N SER A 45 -1.41 5.02 -35.21
CA SER A 45 -1.35 3.76 -35.95
C SER A 45 -2.74 3.14 -36.17
N LEU A 46 -3.61 3.19 -35.14
CA LEU A 46 -5.01 2.77 -35.24
C LEU A 46 -5.78 3.60 -36.28
N SER A 47 -5.72 4.92 -36.19
CA SER A 47 -6.37 5.84 -37.14
C SER A 47 -5.93 5.58 -38.58
N SER A 48 -4.60 5.44 -38.80
CA SER A 48 -4.05 5.12 -40.11
C SER A 48 -4.46 3.75 -40.62
N MET A 49 -4.52 2.75 -39.77
CA MET A 49 -4.96 1.39 -40.09
C MET A 49 -6.44 1.40 -40.52
N TRP A 50 -7.31 1.96 -39.71
CA TRP A 50 -8.76 2.02 -39.99
C TRP A 50 -9.05 2.82 -41.25
N SER A 51 -8.37 3.96 -41.45
CA SER A 51 -8.53 4.77 -42.68
C SER A 51 -8.11 4.04 -43.94
N ARG A 52 -7.14 3.10 -43.85
CA ARG A 52 -6.74 2.25 -45.02
C ARG A 52 -7.67 1.09 -45.23
N MET A 53 -8.10 0.44 -44.13
CA MET A 53 -8.92 -0.78 -44.19
C MET A 53 -10.39 -0.48 -44.56
N GLN A 54 -10.93 0.68 -44.19
CA GLN A 54 -12.31 1.09 -44.43
C GLN A 54 -13.33 0.02 -44.01
N SER A 55 -13.04 -0.70 -42.92
CA SER A 55 -13.88 -1.82 -42.46
C SER A 55 -14.17 -1.80 -40.98
N GLN A 56 -13.46 -1.01 -40.20
CA GLN A 56 -13.64 -0.89 -38.75
C GLN A 56 -13.14 0.46 -38.23
N SER A 57 -13.69 0.89 -37.11
CA SER A 57 -13.27 2.06 -36.35
C SER A 57 -13.94 2.06 -34.96
N ALA A 58 -13.47 2.89 -34.07
CA ALA A 58 -14.14 3.20 -32.80
C ALA A 58 -14.22 4.72 -32.59
N HIS A 59 -15.06 5.17 -31.68
CA HIS A 59 -15.12 6.57 -31.31
C HIS A 59 -13.89 6.99 -30.55
N TYR A 60 -13.43 6.12 -29.62
CA TYR A 60 -12.28 6.35 -28.76
C TYR A 60 -11.36 5.13 -28.73
N SER A 61 -10.09 5.39 -28.43
CA SER A 61 -9.16 4.40 -27.95
C SER A 61 -8.44 4.88 -26.68
N VAL A 62 -7.99 3.93 -25.86
CA VAL A 62 -7.17 4.17 -24.67
C VAL A 62 -5.91 3.36 -24.83
N ASP A 63 -4.75 4.02 -24.93
CA ASP A 63 -3.47 3.35 -25.13
C ASP A 63 -2.91 2.68 -23.85
N GLY A 64 -1.73 2.07 -23.97
CA GLY A 64 -1.08 1.34 -22.86
C GLY A 64 -0.71 2.20 -21.66
N ASP A 65 -0.52 3.50 -21.86
CA ASP A 65 -0.18 4.50 -20.85
C ASP A 65 -1.42 5.27 -20.34
N GLY A 66 -2.62 4.90 -20.82
CA GLY A 66 -3.88 5.50 -20.42
C GLY A 66 -4.24 6.79 -21.16
N VAL A 67 -3.54 7.14 -22.25
CA VAL A 67 -3.86 8.29 -23.09
C VAL A 67 -5.13 8.00 -23.88
N ILE A 68 -6.13 8.89 -23.81
CA ILE A 68 -7.39 8.77 -24.49
C ILE A 68 -7.32 9.51 -25.83
N ALA A 69 -7.58 8.80 -26.92
CA ALA A 69 -7.69 9.37 -28.25
C ALA A 69 -9.12 9.28 -28.76
N GLN A 70 -9.59 10.36 -29.41
CA GLN A 70 -10.86 10.37 -30.16
C GLN A 70 -10.57 10.25 -31.65
N HIS A 71 -11.31 9.36 -32.34
CA HIS A 71 -11.14 9.04 -33.76
C HIS A 71 -12.35 9.39 -34.61
N VAL A 72 -13.55 9.26 -34.05
CA VAL A 72 -14.83 9.58 -34.70
C VAL A 72 -15.61 10.49 -33.77
N TYR A 73 -16.29 11.49 -34.32
CA TYR A 73 -17.16 12.32 -33.51
C TYR A 73 -18.32 11.50 -32.94
N GLU A 74 -18.71 11.80 -31.73
CA GLU A 74 -19.83 11.09 -31.08
C GLU A 74 -21.16 11.26 -31.79
N SER A 75 -21.32 12.32 -32.63
CA SER A 75 -22.46 12.55 -33.50
C SER A 75 -22.52 11.64 -34.71
N ASP A 76 -21.42 10.96 -35.02
CA ASP A 76 -21.26 10.10 -36.18
C ASP A 76 -21.29 8.60 -35.78
N THR A 77 -21.29 7.71 -36.76
CA THR A 77 -21.37 6.28 -36.56
C THR A 77 -20.03 5.61 -36.82
N ALA A 78 -19.34 5.17 -35.76
CA ALA A 78 -18.13 4.33 -35.87
C ALA A 78 -18.50 2.88 -36.22
N TRP A 79 -17.61 2.18 -36.92
CA TRP A 79 -17.83 0.80 -37.40
C TRP A 79 -17.17 -0.23 -36.48
N ALA A 80 -17.66 -0.34 -35.25
CA ALA A 80 -17.00 -1.13 -34.20
C ALA A 80 -17.65 -2.49 -33.92
N CYS A 81 -18.99 -2.54 -34.00
CA CYS A 81 -19.74 -3.62 -33.38
C CYS A 81 -20.10 -4.78 -34.31
N GLY A 82 -19.74 -4.72 -35.61
CA GLY A 82 -20.17 -5.71 -36.59
C GLY A 82 -21.70 -5.82 -36.75
N ASN A 83 -22.45 -4.86 -36.18
CA ASN A 83 -23.90 -4.76 -36.23
C ASN A 83 -24.29 -3.29 -36.43
N TRP A 84 -25.02 -3.01 -37.49
CA TRP A 84 -25.33 -1.64 -37.92
C TRP A 84 -26.12 -0.85 -36.89
N THR A 85 -27.19 -1.44 -36.34
CA THR A 85 -28.02 -0.78 -35.33
C THR A 85 -27.22 -0.54 -34.04
N ALA A 86 -26.36 -1.48 -33.66
CA ALA A 86 -25.46 -1.30 -32.50
C ALA A 86 -24.48 -0.15 -32.73
N ASN A 87 -23.87 -0.05 -33.91
CA ASN A 87 -22.97 1.05 -34.25
C ASN A 87 -23.65 2.41 -34.09
N GLN A 88 -24.91 2.55 -34.60
CA GLN A 88 -25.70 3.77 -34.54
C GLN A 88 -26.15 4.12 -33.10
N SER A 89 -26.33 3.13 -32.25
CA SER A 89 -26.91 3.28 -30.89
C SER A 89 -25.87 3.26 -29.77
N SER A 90 -24.57 3.25 -30.07
CA SER A 90 -23.51 3.17 -29.05
C SER A 90 -22.37 4.15 -29.28
N ILE A 91 -21.60 4.36 -28.22
CA ILE A 91 -20.22 4.84 -28.28
C ILE A 91 -19.32 3.65 -28.04
N SER A 92 -18.34 3.42 -28.92
CA SER A 92 -17.39 2.30 -28.82
C SER A 92 -16.01 2.78 -28.40
N ILE A 93 -15.37 2.06 -27.47
CA ILE A 93 -14.06 2.38 -26.90
C ILE A 93 -13.15 1.17 -27.05
N GLU A 94 -12.04 1.31 -27.75
CA GLU A 94 -10.97 0.32 -27.84
C GLU A 94 -9.97 0.50 -26.70
N HIS A 95 -9.51 -0.61 -26.12
CA HIS A 95 -8.53 -0.63 -25.02
C HIS A 95 -7.28 -1.37 -25.49
N ALA A 96 -6.11 -0.71 -25.37
CA ALA A 96 -4.83 -1.32 -25.74
C ALA A 96 -4.48 -2.50 -24.85
N ASN A 97 -4.11 -3.62 -25.46
CA ASN A 97 -3.65 -4.79 -24.73
C ASN A 97 -2.17 -4.67 -24.34
N ASN A 98 -1.83 -5.15 -23.15
CA ASN A 98 -0.45 -5.31 -22.69
C ASN A 98 0.07 -6.74 -22.78
N SER A 99 -0.80 -7.70 -23.13
CA SER A 99 -0.44 -9.11 -23.37
C SER A 99 -1.36 -9.74 -24.43
N THR A 100 -0.93 -10.89 -24.98
CA THR A 100 -1.65 -11.59 -26.06
C THR A 100 -2.30 -12.92 -25.64
N ASN A 101 -1.94 -13.44 -24.48
CA ASN A 101 -2.53 -14.68 -23.95
C ASN A 101 -2.30 -14.78 -22.43
N PRO A 102 -3.30 -14.46 -21.62
CA PRO A 102 -4.62 -13.90 -22.00
C PRO A 102 -4.51 -12.45 -22.51
N TRP A 103 -5.55 -11.96 -23.18
CA TRP A 103 -5.67 -10.57 -23.63
C TRP A 103 -6.02 -9.64 -22.46
N THR A 104 -5.01 -9.19 -21.72
CA THR A 104 -5.16 -8.23 -20.62
C THR A 104 -4.86 -6.80 -21.07
N VAL A 105 -5.31 -5.83 -20.28
CA VAL A 105 -4.96 -4.41 -20.42
C VAL A 105 -4.11 -3.96 -19.21
N SER A 106 -3.36 -2.87 -19.36
CA SER A 106 -2.61 -2.27 -18.26
C SER A 106 -3.55 -1.60 -17.27
N GLU A 107 -3.08 -1.35 -16.04
CA GLU A 107 -3.85 -0.58 -15.05
C GLU A 107 -4.14 0.84 -15.54
N ALA A 108 -3.20 1.48 -16.24
CA ALA A 108 -3.39 2.81 -16.81
C ALA A 108 -4.50 2.82 -17.88
N THR A 109 -4.51 1.82 -18.79
CA THR A 109 -5.57 1.64 -19.79
C THR A 109 -6.93 1.37 -19.13
N LEU A 110 -6.95 0.51 -18.11
CA LEU A 110 -8.16 0.15 -17.36
C LEU A 110 -8.76 1.36 -16.67
N GLU A 111 -7.95 2.11 -15.94
CA GLU A 111 -8.37 3.27 -15.17
C GLU A 111 -8.90 4.40 -16.07
N SER A 112 -8.16 4.77 -17.11
CA SER A 112 -8.59 5.82 -18.05
C SER A 112 -9.82 5.40 -18.85
N GLY A 113 -9.91 4.12 -19.26
CA GLY A 113 -11.09 3.59 -19.95
C GLY A 113 -12.33 3.60 -19.07
N ALA A 114 -12.19 3.21 -17.81
CA ALA A 114 -13.28 3.24 -16.82
C ALA A 114 -13.79 4.68 -16.58
N HIS A 115 -12.87 5.63 -16.44
CA HIS A 115 -13.20 7.05 -16.27
C HIS A 115 -13.95 7.60 -17.49
N LEU A 116 -13.49 7.29 -18.71
CA LEU A 116 -14.16 7.69 -19.95
C LEU A 116 -15.58 7.08 -20.04
N VAL A 117 -15.74 5.79 -19.72
CA VAL A 117 -17.07 5.15 -19.71
C VAL A 117 -18.01 5.85 -18.75
N ALA A 118 -17.57 6.15 -17.54
CA ALA A 118 -18.36 6.85 -16.54
C ALA A 118 -18.80 8.25 -17.03
N ALA A 119 -17.88 9.00 -17.62
CA ALA A 119 -18.17 10.34 -18.20
C ALA A 119 -19.21 10.24 -19.32
N LEU A 120 -19.10 9.28 -20.23
CA LEU A 120 -20.06 9.06 -21.31
C LEU A 120 -21.43 8.65 -20.79
N LEU A 121 -21.51 7.80 -19.76
CA LEU A 121 -22.78 7.44 -19.13
C LEU A 121 -23.50 8.65 -18.55
N ILE A 122 -22.77 9.58 -17.93
CA ILE A 122 -23.29 10.83 -17.39
C ILE A 122 -23.74 11.76 -18.53
N LYS A 123 -22.88 11.98 -19.50
CA LYS A 123 -23.14 12.84 -20.66
C LYS A 123 -24.43 12.47 -21.39
N TYR A 124 -24.66 11.16 -21.60
CA TYR A 124 -25.83 10.66 -22.32
C TYR A 124 -27.02 10.31 -21.42
N GLY A 125 -26.92 10.54 -20.12
CA GLY A 125 -28.00 10.26 -19.17
C GLY A 125 -28.38 8.77 -19.11
N LEU A 126 -27.41 7.86 -19.28
CA LEU A 126 -27.65 6.42 -19.37
C LEU A 126 -27.85 5.75 -18.00
N GLY A 127 -27.68 6.52 -16.90
CA GLY A 127 -27.85 6.05 -15.53
C GLY A 127 -26.65 5.28 -14.98
N TYR A 128 -26.80 4.73 -13.78
CA TYR A 128 -25.73 4.06 -13.04
C TYR A 128 -25.14 2.88 -13.84
N PRO A 129 -23.82 2.68 -13.83
CA PRO A 129 -23.12 1.66 -14.63
C PRO A 129 -23.63 0.24 -14.37
N ARG A 130 -23.92 -0.51 -15.44
CA ARG A 130 -24.34 -1.92 -15.36
C ARG A 130 -23.76 -2.69 -16.53
N TRP A 131 -22.89 -3.66 -16.21
CA TRP A 131 -22.35 -4.59 -17.20
C TRP A 131 -23.45 -5.43 -17.84
N GLY A 132 -23.41 -5.57 -19.15
CA GLY A 132 -24.48 -6.21 -19.93
C GLY A 132 -25.73 -5.34 -20.11
N GLY A 133 -25.81 -4.20 -19.44
CA GLY A 133 -26.87 -3.20 -19.55
C GLY A 133 -26.46 -2.00 -20.41
N ASN A 134 -26.08 -0.90 -19.75
CA ASN A 134 -25.61 0.32 -20.40
C ASN A 134 -24.09 0.36 -20.66
N VAL A 135 -23.33 -0.59 -20.10
CA VAL A 135 -21.93 -0.91 -20.43
C VAL A 135 -21.90 -2.34 -20.97
N ARG A 136 -21.58 -2.53 -22.23
CA ARG A 136 -21.69 -3.84 -22.89
C ARG A 136 -20.35 -4.32 -23.44
N PRO A 137 -19.99 -5.59 -23.26
CA PRO A 137 -18.89 -6.17 -24.05
C PRO A 137 -19.29 -6.32 -25.51
N HIS A 138 -18.34 -6.21 -26.42
CA HIS A 138 -18.58 -6.50 -27.85
C HIS A 138 -19.15 -7.91 -28.08
N SER A 139 -18.69 -8.89 -27.29
CA SER A 139 -19.18 -10.28 -27.33
C SER A 139 -20.68 -10.46 -27.05
N GLN A 140 -21.34 -9.45 -26.47
CA GLN A 140 -22.80 -9.46 -26.28
C GLN A 140 -23.55 -9.09 -27.54
N ILE A 141 -22.91 -8.46 -28.50
CA ILE A 141 -23.52 -7.95 -29.74
C ILE A 141 -23.31 -8.93 -30.90
N VAL A 142 -22.09 -9.44 -31.05
CA VAL A 142 -21.71 -10.43 -32.05
C VAL A 142 -20.81 -11.50 -31.44
N ALA A 143 -20.70 -12.67 -32.09
CA ALA A 143 -19.83 -13.76 -31.64
C ALA A 143 -18.35 -13.36 -31.83
N THR A 144 -17.68 -12.99 -30.75
CA THR A 144 -16.27 -12.57 -30.73
C THR A 144 -15.65 -12.82 -29.34
N ALA A 145 -14.32 -12.91 -29.27
CA ALA A 145 -13.59 -12.94 -28.01
C ALA A 145 -13.36 -11.53 -27.38
N CYS A 146 -13.68 -10.46 -28.14
CA CYS A 146 -13.57 -9.08 -27.65
C CYS A 146 -14.65 -8.82 -26.56
N PRO A 147 -14.27 -8.18 -25.44
CA PRO A 147 -13.06 -7.39 -25.16
C PRO A 147 -11.97 -8.15 -24.33
N GLY A 148 -11.79 -9.46 -24.53
CA GLY A 148 -10.76 -10.19 -23.81
C GLY A 148 -11.03 -10.23 -22.30
N GLU A 149 -9.99 -10.03 -21.49
CA GLU A 149 -10.08 -10.11 -20.02
C GLU A 149 -10.87 -8.95 -19.38
N LEU A 150 -11.18 -7.89 -20.10
CA LEU A 150 -12.16 -6.90 -19.63
C LEU A 150 -13.59 -7.47 -19.51
N ALA A 151 -13.87 -8.62 -20.17
CA ALA A 151 -15.09 -9.41 -19.92
C ALA A 151 -14.79 -10.69 -19.10
N GLY A 152 -13.54 -10.90 -18.69
CA GLY A 152 -13.02 -12.04 -17.92
C GLY A 152 -12.51 -11.64 -16.55
N SER A 153 -11.25 -11.98 -16.29
CA SER A 153 -10.61 -11.78 -14.97
C SER A 153 -10.49 -10.32 -14.54
N GLN A 154 -10.40 -9.36 -15.46
CA GLN A 154 -10.31 -7.93 -15.15
C GLN A 154 -11.68 -7.25 -15.03
N ASN A 155 -12.80 -7.94 -15.31
CA ASN A 155 -14.14 -7.33 -15.38
C ASN A 155 -14.57 -6.69 -14.05
N ALA A 156 -14.43 -7.43 -12.95
CA ALA A 156 -14.86 -6.95 -11.63
C ALA A 156 -14.14 -5.64 -11.27
N HIS A 157 -12.82 -5.61 -11.47
CA HIS A 157 -12.00 -4.42 -11.21
C HIS A 157 -12.36 -3.27 -12.17
N TYR A 158 -12.50 -3.54 -13.47
CA TYR A 158 -12.90 -2.53 -14.45
C TYR A 158 -14.23 -1.87 -14.08
N MET A 159 -15.26 -2.66 -13.78
CA MET A 159 -16.58 -2.14 -13.41
C MET A 159 -16.60 -1.42 -12.07
N ASP A 160 -15.79 -1.87 -11.10
CA ASP A 160 -15.59 -1.15 -9.84
C ASP A 160 -15.06 0.26 -10.11
N ARG A 161 -14.06 0.40 -11.00
CA ARG A 161 -13.52 1.72 -11.38
C ARG A 161 -14.52 2.57 -12.17
N VAL A 162 -15.35 1.97 -13.05
CA VAL A 162 -16.43 2.69 -13.74
C VAL A 162 -17.46 3.24 -12.75
N CYS A 163 -17.90 2.42 -11.78
CA CYS A 163 -18.83 2.85 -10.74
C CYS A 163 -18.22 3.94 -9.86
N TYR A 164 -16.97 3.77 -9.44
CA TYR A 164 -16.23 4.76 -8.68
C TYR A 164 -16.24 6.15 -9.36
N TRP A 165 -15.81 6.23 -10.63
CA TRP A 165 -15.75 7.51 -11.35
C TRP A 165 -17.13 8.11 -11.59
N TYR A 166 -18.13 7.27 -11.84
CA TYR A 166 -19.52 7.74 -11.98
C TYR A 166 -20.02 8.40 -10.70
N GLU A 167 -19.78 7.78 -9.54
CA GLU A 167 -20.16 8.31 -8.23
C GLU A 167 -19.41 9.59 -7.88
N VAL A 168 -18.10 9.65 -8.15
CA VAL A 168 -17.27 10.84 -7.94
C VAL A 168 -17.80 12.02 -8.78
N MET A 169 -18.00 11.81 -10.09
CA MET A 169 -18.43 12.87 -11.01
C MET A 169 -19.88 13.30 -10.78
N THR A 170 -20.74 12.43 -10.24
CA THR A 170 -22.12 12.80 -9.87
C THR A 170 -22.24 13.39 -8.48
N GLY A 171 -21.13 13.43 -7.70
CA GLY A 171 -21.14 13.89 -6.31
C GLY A 171 -21.87 12.96 -5.34
N THR A 172 -22.14 11.73 -5.75
CA THR A 172 -22.75 10.71 -4.87
C THR A 172 -21.72 9.97 -4.03
N ARG A 173 -20.43 10.13 -4.35
CA ARG A 173 -19.30 9.63 -3.59
C ARG A 173 -18.37 10.78 -3.21
N SER A 174 -17.98 10.85 -1.92
CA SER A 174 -16.87 11.71 -1.52
C SER A 174 -15.54 11.07 -1.92
N THR A 175 -14.65 11.84 -2.55
CA THR A 175 -13.25 11.43 -2.74
C THR A 175 -12.53 11.60 -1.42
N GLU A 176 -12.17 10.51 -0.77
CA GLU A 176 -11.23 10.57 0.34
C GLU A 176 -9.81 10.75 -0.25
N GLU A 177 -9.13 11.82 0.15
CA GLU A 177 -7.75 12.01 -0.26
C GLU A 177 -6.85 10.95 0.41
N ARG A 178 -5.94 10.33 -0.36
CA ARG A 178 -4.91 9.46 0.20
C ARG A 178 -4.01 10.23 1.15
N GLY A 179 -3.71 9.64 2.28
CA GLY A 179 -2.83 10.27 3.26
C GLY A 179 -3.35 10.19 4.69
N TRP A 180 -2.79 11.04 5.52
CA TRP A 180 -3.13 11.14 6.92
C TRP A 180 -4.43 11.90 7.15
N HIS A 181 -5.30 11.32 7.95
CA HIS A 181 -6.56 11.90 8.39
C HIS A 181 -6.70 11.80 9.90
N THR A 182 -7.53 12.67 10.49
CA THR A 182 -7.80 12.70 11.92
C THR A 182 -9.29 12.96 12.21
N ASP A 183 -9.78 12.38 13.30
CA ASP A 183 -11.13 12.66 13.84
C ASP A 183 -11.21 14.02 14.57
N GLY A 184 -10.10 14.76 14.66
CA GLY A 184 -10.00 16.01 15.42
C GLY A 184 -10.04 15.84 16.95
N LYS A 185 -10.06 14.61 17.46
CA LYS A 185 -10.05 14.25 18.87
C LYS A 185 -8.77 13.53 19.31
N GLY A 186 -7.83 13.39 18.38
CA GLY A 186 -6.52 12.77 18.61
C GLY A 186 -6.36 11.38 17.98
N SER A 187 -7.38 10.82 17.34
CA SER A 187 -7.25 9.57 16.59
C SER A 187 -6.88 9.86 15.15
N TRP A 188 -5.99 9.04 14.60
CA TRP A 188 -5.48 9.16 13.25
C TRP A 188 -5.68 7.88 12.47
N TRP A 189 -5.91 7.99 11.16
CA TRP A 189 -5.87 6.88 10.20
C TRP A 189 -5.12 7.29 8.94
N TYR A 190 -4.75 6.32 8.13
CA TYR A 190 -4.11 6.57 6.84
C TYR A 190 -4.99 6.01 5.72
N GLN A 191 -5.46 6.91 4.88
CA GLN A 191 -6.25 6.56 3.70
C GLN A 191 -5.32 6.02 2.61
N THR A 192 -5.51 4.77 2.19
CA THR A 192 -4.68 4.09 1.20
C THR A 192 -5.26 4.15 -0.21
N GLY A 193 -6.56 4.34 -0.32
CA GLY A 193 -7.31 4.38 -1.56
C GLY A 193 -8.30 5.54 -1.58
N ALA A 194 -9.23 5.48 -2.52
CA ALA A 194 -10.13 6.57 -2.81
C ALA A 194 -11.54 6.38 -2.19
N THR A 195 -11.77 5.27 -1.50
CA THR A 195 -13.04 4.99 -0.83
C THR A 195 -12.92 5.09 0.68
N ALA A 196 -14.01 5.37 1.37
CA ALA A 196 -14.02 5.45 2.83
C ALA A 196 -13.54 4.16 3.52
N ASP A 197 -13.61 3.02 2.85
CA ASP A 197 -13.18 1.72 3.36
C ASP A 197 -11.72 1.39 3.03
N ASP A 198 -11.04 2.22 2.22
CA ASP A 198 -9.65 2.05 1.80
C ASP A 198 -8.68 2.64 2.83
N TYR A 199 -8.70 2.18 4.06
CA TYR A 199 -7.77 2.62 5.11
C TYR A 199 -6.74 1.54 5.46
N ALA A 200 -5.62 1.99 6.03
CA ALA A 200 -4.55 1.10 6.44
C ALA A 200 -4.99 0.24 7.65
N THR A 201 -4.60 -1.04 7.63
CA THR A 201 -4.64 -1.94 8.79
C THR A 201 -3.31 -2.67 8.93
N GLY A 202 -2.91 -3.04 10.15
CA GLY A 202 -1.62 -3.64 10.39
C GLY A 202 -0.45 -2.69 10.12
N TRP A 203 0.65 -3.22 9.61
CA TRP A 203 1.89 -2.47 9.35
C TRP A 203 1.82 -1.67 8.05
N LEU A 204 2.19 -0.39 8.12
CA LEU A 204 2.34 0.47 6.95
C LEU A 204 3.59 1.34 7.08
N LYS A 205 4.37 1.42 6.01
CA LYS A 205 5.46 2.39 5.88
C LYS A 205 4.95 3.65 5.19
N VAL A 206 5.12 4.81 5.84
CA VAL A 206 4.78 6.11 5.25
C VAL A 206 6.00 7.01 5.37
N GLY A 207 6.56 7.43 4.25
CA GLY A 207 7.86 8.13 4.23
C GLY A 207 8.95 7.24 4.85
N ASP A 208 9.67 7.78 5.84
CA ASP A 208 10.72 7.05 6.56
C ASP A 208 10.21 6.32 7.82
N GLY A 209 8.96 6.55 8.23
CA GLY A 209 8.34 5.98 9.42
C GLY A 209 7.58 4.68 9.16
N TRP A 210 7.58 3.79 10.16
CA TRP A 210 6.69 2.65 10.23
C TRP A 210 5.59 2.91 11.24
N TYR A 211 4.35 2.54 10.88
CA TYR A 211 3.15 2.75 11.68
C TYR A 211 2.37 1.44 11.79
N TYR A 212 1.55 1.33 12.82
CA TYR A 212 0.67 0.18 12.99
C TYR A 212 -0.77 0.63 13.25
N PHE A 213 -1.70 0.02 12.51
CA PHE A 213 -3.12 0.34 12.56
C PHE A 213 -3.91 -0.88 13.06
N ASN A 214 -4.93 -0.65 13.86
CA ASN A 214 -5.84 -1.71 14.28
C ASN A 214 -6.76 -2.16 13.12
N GLU A 215 -7.59 -3.17 13.38
CA GLU A 215 -8.54 -3.71 12.38
C GLU A 215 -9.61 -2.69 11.94
N SER A 216 -9.86 -1.65 12.74
CA SER A 216 -10.75 -0.54 12.41
C SER A 216 -10.05 0.63 11.74
N GLY A 217 -8.78 0.49 11.36
CA GLY A 217 -7.99 1.51 10.66
C GLY A 217 -7.38 2.61 11.53
N TRP A 218 -7.53 2.56 12.87
CA TRP A 218 -6.94 3.57 13.74
C TRP A 218 -5.47 3.32 14.00
N MET A 219 -4.64 4.35 13.85
CA MET A 219 -3.23 4.34 14.19
C MET A 219 -3.05 4.08 15.69
N LEU A 220 -2.15 3.18 16.04
CA LEU A 220 -1.82 2.87 17.41
C LEU A 220 -0.56 3.61 17.87
N THR A 221 -0.54 3.99 19.14
CA THR A 221 0.60 4.57 19.85
C THR A 221 0.93 3.75 21.10
N GLY A 222 2.10 3.93 21.69
CA GLY A 222 2.54 3.17 22.85
C GLY A 222 2.93 1.72 22.51
N TRP A 223 2.76 0.82 23.48
CA TRP A 223 3.13 -0.59 23.32
C TRP A 223 2.11 -1.39 22.50
N VAL A 224 2.59 -2.07 21.47
CA VAL A 224 1.78 -2.93 20.59
C VAL A 224 2.43 -4.31 20.48
N PHE A 225 1.64 -5.38 20.69
CA PHE A 225 2.08 -6.77 20.55
C PHE A 225 1.62 -7.31 19.20
N ALA A 226 2.53 -7.37 18.23
CA ALA A 226 2.22 -7.71 16.84
C ALA A 226 3.31 -8.57 16.20
N SER A 227 2.94 -9.29 15.13
CA SER A 227 3.86 -9.99 14.25
C SER A 227 4.34 -9.07 13.12
N TRP A 228 5.57 -9.29 12.65
CA TRP A 228 6.11 -8.63 11.47
C TRP A 228 6.76 -9.67 10.57
N GLY A 229 6.10 -9.99 9.45
CA GLY A 229 6.63 -10.89 8.43
C GLY A 229 6.82 -12.36 8.85
N SER A 230 6.44 -12.71 10.08
CA SER A 230 6.46 -14.07 10.61
C SER A 230 5.23 -14.32 11.48
N SER A 231 5.03 -15.57 11.92
CA SER A 231 3.97 -15.91 12.89
C SER A 231 4.27 -15.43 14.31
N ASP A 232 5.55 -15.14 14.61
CA ASP A 232 5.98 -14.76 15.95
C ASP A 232 5.62 -13.32 16.25
N LYS A 233 5.09 -13.08 17.45
CA LYS A 233 4.73 -11.75 17.93
C LYS A 233 5.76 -11.22 18.88
N TYR A 234 6.03 -9.93 18.77
CA TYR A 234 6.96 -9.18 19.61
C TYR A 234 6.28 -7.90 20.09
N TRP A 235 6.82 -7.33 21.17
CA TRP A 235 6.44 -6.01 21.63
C TRP A 235 7.20 -4.94 20.84
N TRP A 236 6.46 -3.94 20.39
CA TRP A 236 6.92 -2.76 19.66
C TRP A 236 6.45 -1.51 20.37
N TYR A 237 7.17 -0.44 20.29
CA TYR A 237 6.74 0.83 20.86
C TYR A 237 6.62 1.91 19.78
N PHE A 238 5.45 2.52 19.70
CA PHE A 238 5.15 3.63 18.81
C PHE A 238 5.09 4.92 19.63
N GLY A 239 5.75 6.00 19.14
CA GLY A 239 5.72 7.31 19.77
C GLY A 239 4.33 7.94 19.77
N ASP A 240 4.18 9.10 20.36
CA ASP A 240 2.94 9.88 20.36
C ASP A 240 2.55 10.32 18.94
N ASP A 241 3.53 10.42 18.05
CA ASP A 241 3.36 10.65 16.61
C ASP A 241 2.97 9.39 15.82
N GLY A 242 2.83 8.25 16.48
CA GLY A 242 2.54 6.94 15.90
C GLY A 242 3.71 6.27 15.21
N ALA A 243 4.90 6.88 15.14
CA ALA A 243 6.05 6.28 14.48
C ALA A 243 6.72 5.23 15.37
N LEU A 244 7.09 4.08 14.78
CA LEU A 244 7.86 3.03 15.44
C LEU A 244 9.17 3.59 15.97
N GLN A 245 9.46 3.31 17.23
CA GLN A 245 10.71 3.66 17.89
C GLN A 245 11.66 2.46 17.87
N PHE A 246 12.96 2.71 17.65
CA PHE A 246 13.99 1.66 17.56
C PHE A 246 15.36 2.18 17.99
N ASP A 247 16.28 1.26 18.26
CA ASP A 247 17.67 1.50 18.59
C ASP A 247 17.89 2.52 19.71
N LYS A 248 17.11 2.43 20.79
CA LYS A 248 17.24 3.37 21.92
C LYS A 248 16.77 2.79 23.24
N TRP A 249 17.15 3.47 24.32
CA TRP A 249 16.51 3.31 25.62
C TRP A 249 15.20 4.11 25.67
N LEU A 250 14.18 3.49 26.24
CA LEU A 250 12.86 4.07 26.47
C LEU A 250 12.56 4.09 27.97
N GLU A 251 12.30 5.26 28.53
CA GLU A 251 11.72 5.38 29.84
C GLU A 251 10.20 5.36 29.74
N TYR A 252 9.56 4.38 30.42
CA TYR A 252 8.10 4.24 30.42
C TYR A 252 7.61 3.73 31.77
N ASN A 253 6.63 4.39 32.38
CA ASN A 253 6.04 4.02 33.68
C ASN A 253 7.09 3.72 34.76
N ASN A 254 8.07 4.63 34.94
CA ASN A 254 9.17 4.49 35.91
C ASN A 254 10.03 3.23 35.72
N GLY A 255 10.10 2.70 34.51
CA GLY A 255 10.96 1.60 34.09
C GLY A 255 11.73 1.95 32.83
N TRP A 256 12.90 1.35 32.66
CA TRP A 256 13.69 1.46 31.46
C TRP A 256 13.53 0.22 30.60
N TYR A 257 13.38 0.42 29.32
CA TYR A 257 13.24 -0.63 28.29
C TYR A 257 14.26 -0.37 27.19
N MET A 258 14.72 -1.42 26.54
CA MET A 258 15.63 -1.30 25.40
C MET A 258 14.89 -1.71 24.14
N LEU A 259 14.84 -0.80 23.15
CA LEU A 259 14.35 -1.08 21.81
C LEU A 259 15.56 -1.42 20.93
N MET A 260 15.49 -2.59 20.29
CA MET A 260 16.53 -3.10 19.40
C MET A 260 16.60 -2.29 18.11
N SER A 261 17.65 -2.51 17.31
CA SER A 261 17.82 -1.86 16.00
C SER A 261 16.72 -2.22 14.99
N ASP A 262 16.03 -3.34 15.18
CA ASP A 262 14.86 -3.73 14.39
C ASP A 262 13.54 -3.27 15.00
N GLY A 263 13.54 -2.55 16.12
CA GLY A 263 12.37 -2.02 16.83
C GLY A 263 11.77 -2.94 17.89
N ARG A 264 12.18 -4.20 17.97
CA ARG A 264 11.65 -5.13 18.99
C ARG A 264 12.09 -4.71 20.38
N MET A 265 11.22 -4.90 21.38
CA MET A 265 11.57 -4.81 22.78
C MET A 265 12.56 -5.93 23.16
N ALA A 266 13.67 -5.55 23.77
CA ALA A 266 14.67 -6.49 24.25
C ALA A 266 14.22 -7.19 25.54
N THR A 267 14.63 -8.45 25.71
CA THR A 267 14.55 -9.22 26.96
C THR A 267 15.84 -10.00 27.16
N GLY A 268 16.08 -10.45 28.38
CA GLY A 268 17.31 -11.18 28.74
C GLY A 268 18.55 -10.28 28.75
N TRP A 269 19.72 -10.92 28.63
CA TRP A 269 21.00 -10.23 28.58
C TRP A 269 21.17 -9.45 27.27
N GLN A 270 21.53 -8.18 27.38
CA GLN A 270 21.83 -7.30 26.25
C GLN A 270 23.17 -6.58 26.45
N GLU A 271 23.84 -6.27 25.36
CA GLU A 271 25.04 -5.43 25.35
C GLU A 271 24.78 -4.14 24.60
N ARG A 272 25.13 -3.02 25.22
CA ARG A 272 25.06 -1.70 24.59
C ARG A 272 26.16 -0.80 25.12
N ASP A 273 26.88 -0.13 24.24
CA ASP A 273 27.98 0.80 24.56
C ASP A 273 29.06 0.16 25.47
N GLY A 274 29.36 -1.14 25.22
CA GLY A 274 30.36 -1.90 25.98
C GLY A 274 29.94 -2.29 27.40
N LYS A 275 28.67 -2.12 27.74
CA LYS A 275 28.09 -2.51 29.03
C LYS A 275 27.04 -3.59 28.84
N ARG A 276 26.91 -4.48 29.83
CA ARG A 276 25.87 -5.54 29.87
C ARG A 276 24.70 -5.07 30.73
N TYR A 277 23.50 -5.38 30.27
CA TYR A 277 22.24 -5.10 30.94
C TYR A 277 21.37 -6.34 30.94
N TYR A 278 20.44 -6.43 31.88
CA TYR A 278 19.43 -7.49 31.89
C TYR A 278 18.03 -6.88 31.86
N LEU A 279 17.25 -7.29 30.89
CA LEU A 279 15.83 -6.94 30.77
C LEU A 279 15.02 -8.19 31.16
N ASP A 280 14.08 -8.05 32.07
CA ASP A 280 13.22 -9.15 32.50
C ASP A 280 12.24 -9.59 31.38
N GLU A 281 11.41 -10.59 31.64
CA GLU A 281 10.44 -11.10 30.66
C GLU A 281 9.41 -10.04 30.22
N THR A 282 9.20 -9.00 31.01
CA THR A 282 8.35 -7.85 30.67
C THR A 282 9.10 -6.77 29.90
N GLY A 283 10.39 -6.96 29.63
CA GLY A 283 11.29 -6.00 29.00
C GLY A 283 11.84 -4.91 29.92
N ARG A 284 11.51 -4.94 31.20
CA ARG A 284 11.97 -3.94 32.16
C ARG A 284 13.42 -4.19 32.57
N MET A 285 14.23 -3.13 32.55
CA MET A 285 15.64 -3.19 32.96
C MET A 285 15.75 -3.51 34.45
N ALA A 286 16.53 -4.53 34.79
CA ALA A 286 16.85 -4.88 36.16
C ALA A 286 17.90 -3.96 36.76
N ALA A 287 17.80 -3.71 38.06
CA ALA A 287 18.81 -3.03 38.87
C ALA A 287 18.92 -3.70 40.26
N GLY A 288 20.09 -3.62 40.87
CA GLY A 288 20.37 -4.30 42.13
C GLY A 288 20.73 -5.78 41.94
N TRP A 289 20.45 -6.60 42.96
CA TRP A 289 20.72 -8.03 42.93
C TRP A 289 19.80 -8.77 42.00
N LEU A 290 20.38 -9.60 41.14
CA LEU A 290 19.68 -10.47 40.20
C LEU A 290 20.16 -11.89 40.35
N LYS A 291 19.23 -12.83 40.57
CA LYS A 291 19.51 -14.27 40.54
C LYS A 291 19.00 -14.88 39.28
N LEU A 292 19.87 -15.47 38.48
CA LEU A 292 19.50 -16.24 37.29
C LEU A 292 20.11 -17.64 37.43
N ASP A 293 19.27 -18.62 37.33
CA ASP A 293 19.66 -20.01 37.59
C ASP A 293 20.39 -20.15 38.94
N ASP A 294 21.64 -20.66 38.94
CA ASP A 294 22.46 -20.83 40.11
C ASP A 294 23.44 -19.68 40.36
N ALA A 295 23.42 -18.61 39.60
CA ALA A 295 24.33 -17.49 39.69
C ALA A 295 23.66 -16.20 40.18
N TRP A 296 24.39 -15.43 40.99
CA TRP A 296 24.01 -14.09 41.37
C TRP A 296 24.81 -13.06 40.57
N TYR A 297 24.12 -11.98 40.17
CA TYR A 297 24.65 -10.81 39.48
C TYR A 297 24.29 -9.55 40.24
N TYR A 298 25.06 -8.49 40.05
CA TYR A 298 24.69 -7.17 40.55
C TYR A 298 24.65 -6.14 39.43
N LEU A 299 23.51 -5.50 39.28
CA LEU A 299 23.25 -4.44 38.30
C LEU A 299 23.29 -3.10 39.02
N ARG A 300 24.11 -2.17 38.53
CA ARG A 300 24.19 -0.83 39.10
C ARG A 300 22.86 -0.08 38.96
N SER A 301 22.75 1.08 39.57
CA SER A 301 21.54 1.92 39.44
C SER A 301 21.26 2.35 37.99
N ASP A 302 22.28 2.42 37.14
CA ASP A 302 22.15 2.65 35.70
C ASP A 302 21.82 1.37 34.90
N GLY A 303 21.58 0.25 35.57
CA GLY A 303 21.29 -1.04 34.98
C GLY A 303 22.52 -1.82 34.49
N SER A 304 23.70 -1.22 34.49
CA SER A 304 24.89 -1.92 33.98
C SER A 304 25.36 -3.01 34.95
N CYS A 305 25.64 -4.19 34.41
CA CYS A 305 26.17 -5.33 35.19
C CYS A 305 27.61 -5.04 35.68
N VAL A 306 27.88 -5.36 36.94
CA VAL A 306 29.24 -5.38 37.44
C VAL A 306 29.95 -6.63 36.91
N VAL A 307 31.11 -6.45 36.33
CA VAL A 307 31.94 -7.53 35.75
C VAL A 307 33.40 -7.33 36.16
N ASP A 308 34.12 -8.45 36.23
CA ASP A 308 35.60 -8.54 36.34
C ASP A 308 36.21 -7.63 37.41
N GLY A 309 35.82 -7.79 38.67
CA GLY A 309 36.40 -6.99 39.73
C GLY A 309 35.70 -7.05 41.07
N LEU A 310 36.17 -6.21 42.00
CA LEU A 310 35.55 -6.00 43.29
C LEU A 310 34.59 -4.80 43.19
N TYR A 311 33.46 -4.92 43.85
CA TYR A 311 32.45 -3.88 43.88
C TYR A 311 31.81 -3.76 45.27
N GLU A 312 31.69 -2.54 45.76
CA GLU A 312 31.03 -2.23 47.03
C GLU A 312 29.51 -2.28 46.83
N VAL A 313 28.85 -3.21 47.48
CA VAL A 313 27.39 -3.38 47.42
C VAL A 313 26.82 -3.03 48.79
N GLY A 314 26.35 -1.81 48.93
CA GLY A 314 25.88 -1.28 50.20
C GLY A 314 27.02 -0.97 51.18
N ALA A 315 26.73 -0.51 52.40
CA ALA A 315 27.73 -0.15 53.37
C ALA A 315 28.53 -1.39 53.81
N ASP A 316 29.84 -1.31 53.60
CA ASP A 316 30.83 -2.26 54.09
C ASP A 316 30.83 -3.67 53.47
N ASN A 317 30.09 -3.92 52.39
CA ASN A 317 30.10 -5.20 51.70
C ASN A 317 30.82 -5.10 50.34
N ILE A 318 31.99 -5.71 50.23
CA ILE A 318 32.70 -5.84 48.96
C ILE A 318 32.44 -7.21 48.38
N CYS A 319 31.94 -7.28 47.16
CA CYS A 319 31.69 -8.51 46.42
C CYS A 319 32.61 -8.60 45.21
N ALA A 320 33.00 -9.80 44.88
CA ALA A 320 33.84 -10.12 43.73
C ALA A 320 32.99 -10.73 42.62
N PHE A 321 33.22 -10.28 41.40
CA PHE A 321 32.52 -10.77 40.20
C PHE A 321 33.52 -11.23 39.14
N ASP A 322 33.18 -12.32 38.46
CA ASP A 322 33.98 -12.82 37.34
C ASP A 322 33.77 -11.94 36.07
N LYS A 323 34.49 -12.30 35.00
CA LYS A 323 34.38 -11.61 33.68
C LYS A 323 32.97 -11.67 33.06
N ASP A 324 32.17 -12.65 33.49
CA ASP A 324 30.80 -12.83 33.03
C ASP A 324 29.76 -12.17 33.96
N GLY A 325 30.24 -11.48 35.04
CA GLY A 325 29.44 -10.80 36.05
C GLY A 325 28.84 -11.69 37.12
N ARG A 326 29.26 -12.97 37.23
CA ARG A 326 28.77 -13.87 38.26
C ARG A 326 29.47 -13.58 39.59
N LEU A 327 28.69 -13.53 40.64
CA LEU A 327 29.23 -13.41 42.01
C LEU A 327 30.14 -14.61 42.33
N LEU A 328 31.35 -14.32 42.73
CA LEU A 328 32.29 -15.29 43.22
C LEU A 328 32.11 -15.52 44.73
N THR A 329 32.14 -16.77 45.16
CA THR A 329 32.02 -17.18 46.57
C THR A 329 33.14 -18.15 46.91
N GLY A 330 33.77 -18.05 48.10
CA GLY A 330 34.89 -18.86 48.54
C GLY A 330 36.20 -18.06 48.66
N ASP A 331 37.35 -18.73 48.59
CA ASP A 331 38.66 -18.09 48.62
C ASP A 331 38.92 -17.41 47.27
N ILE A 332 39.06 -16.08 47.30
CA ILE A 332 39.17 -15.25 46.08
C ILE A 332 40.61 -14.76 45.94
N THR A 333 41.22 -15.03 44.80
CA THR A 333 42.51 -14.48 44.41
C THR A 333 42.32 -13.20 43.66
N VAL A 334 42.94 -12.12 44.15
CA VAL A 334 42.96 -10.80 43.48
C VAL A 334 44.34 -10.60 42.87
N THR A 335 44.39 -10.32 41.58
CA THR A 335 45.59 -9.91 40.87
C THR A 335 45.64 -8.41 40.74
N THR A 336 46.80 -7.79 40.96
CA THR A 336 47.03 -6.37 40.75
C THR A 336 48.04 -6.15 39.63
N ASN A 337 47.94 -5.02 38.94
CA ASN A 337 48.97 -4.54 38.01
C ASN A 337 50.12 -3.87 38.74
N ASP A 338 51.13 -3.42 38.01
CA ASP A 338 52.35 -2.81 38.57
C ASP A 338 52.07 -1.52 39.36
N ASP A 339 50.94 -0.86 39.12
CA ASP A 339 50.49 0.35 39.84
C ASP A 339 49.65 0.02 41.07
N GLY A 340 49.45 -1.27 41.38
CA GLY A 340 48.66 -1.72 42.52
C GLY A 340 47.13 -1.75 42.32
N TYR A 341 46.64 -1.45 41.14
CA TYR A 341 45.22 -1.58 40.83
C TYR A 341 44.83 -3.04 40.53
N ILE A 342 43.60 -3.40 40.88
CA ILE A 342 43.07 -4.72 40.61
C ILE A 342 42.96 -4.93 39.09
N SER A 343 43.63 -5.96 38.58
CA SER A 343 43.65 -6.34 37.18
C SER A 343 42.90 -7.62 36.87
N GLY A 344 42.40 -8.34 37.92
CA GLY A 344 41.57 -9.49 37.77
C GLY A 344 41.16 -10.08 39.12
N VAL A 345 40.04 -10.79 39.14
CA VAL A 345 39.48 -11.51 40.29
C VAL A 345 39.04 -12.90 39.83
N LYS A 346 39.42 -13.94 40.57
CA LYS A 346 39.04 -15.35 40.32
C LYS A 346 39.05 -16.17 41.60
N LEU A 347 38.29 -17.30 41.61
CA LEU A 347 38.34 -18.34 42.60
C LEU A 347 39.67 -19.05 42.56
#